data_abf2b3650f81f9a9d26648a017b3cbe5
#
_entry.id   abf2b3650f81f9a9d26648a017b3cbe5
#
_cell.length_a   1.000
_cell.length_b   1.000
_cell.length_c   1.000
_cell.angle_alpha   90.00
_cell.angle_beta   90.00
_cell.angle_gamma   90.00
#
_symmetry.space_group_name_H-M   'P 1'
#
loop_
_entity.id
_entity.type
_entity.pdbx_description
1 polymer ?
#
loop_
_entity_poly.entity_id
_entity_poly.type
_entity_poly.pdbx_seq_one_letter_code
_entity_poly.pdbx_strand_id
1 'polypeptide(L)'
;MATLTPKLASQIANIPYMVYQGIGDLELISKSLTRHFSFSESATIQGKTGGIPVLDSVPLLRKVIPGAMRTSEAFAVIGIGKGVYQDELVVSIRGTQNANDWITNFNIGYKGAPNGSIAHAGFINSFNSIKNQLKQHLSKNRTPKKIHCVGHSLGGALASLCADWLKSEYSYRVNLYTFGAPRVGLEQYAIKSGNRADKIFRCTHGGDPVPMIPLWPFVHAPYQGQEYRLDSSTKVCISAHAMSADGNPGYLNTASAEEWRALKTRANQYLHTPVRLKFEHRNQASFSEYWANKISAALITLLKDTLLLATVTAQAAISSGLTFYDLLSRHLEKVAKASKVREIQVRGLLGHMLVFAGKPVIAIEDMTASFIRKVFETVIGKLYRVAKQAILAVR
;
A
#
# COMPACT_ATOMS: atom_id res chain seq x y z
N MET A 1 1.49 -23.27 15.98
CA MET A 1 1.92 -22.87 14.63
C MET A 1 2.64 -21.53 14.71
N ALA A 2 3.89 -21.51 14.24
CA ALA A 2 4.77 -20.37 14.38
C ALA A 2 4.37 -19.20 13.49
N THR A 3 4.62 -17.97 13.94
CA THR A 3 4.67 -16.76 13.11
C THR A 3 6.12 -16.49 12.76
N LEU A 4 6.38 -15.91 11.58
CA LEU A 4 7.72 -15.40 11.29
C LEU A 4 8.06 -14.30 12.30
N THR A 5 9.30 -14.25 12.74
CA THR A 5 9.80 -13.08 13.50
C THR A 5 9.91 -11.86 12.60
N PRO A 6 9.94 -10.61 13.10
CA PRO A 6 10.14 -9.42 12.25
C PRO A 6 11.38 -9.54 11.39
N LYS A 7 12.50 -10.01 11.97
CA LYS A 7 13.77 -10.27 11.28
C LYS A 7 13.61 -11.26 10.13
N LEU A 8 13.00 -12.42 10.38
CA LEU A 8 12.83 -13.44 9.34
C LEU A 8 11.89 -12.98 8.23
N ALA A 9 10.80 -12.28 8.59
CA ALA A 9 9.87 -11.72 7.63
C ALA A 9 10.52 -10.68 6.72
N SER A 10 11.34 -9.76 7.27
CA SER A 10 12.06 -8.77 6.46
C SER A 10 13.11 -9.40 5.56
N GLN A 11 13.85 -10.40 6.03
CA GLN A 11 14.81 -11.16 5.21
C GLN A 11 14.10 -11.86 4.04
N ILE A 12 12.95 -12.47 4.29
CA ILE A 12 12.13 -13.09 3.25
C ILE A 12 11.63 -12.04 2.25
N ALA A 13 11.18 -10.87 2.70
CA ALA A 13 10.75 -9.78 1.81
C ALA A 13 11.87 -9.30 0.87
N ASN A 14 13.12 -9.48 1.24
CA ASN A 14 14.29 -9.09 0.46
C ASN A 14 14.69 -10.12 -0.62
N ILE A 15 14.35 -11.40 -0.46
CA ILE A 15 14.79 -12.48 -1.37
C ILE A 15 14.47 -12.17 -2.85
N PRO A 16 13.25 -11.75 -3.23
CA PRO A 16 12.95 -11.51 -4.64
C PRO A 16 13.78 -10.37 -5.26
N TYR A 17 14.28 -9.42 -4.45
CA TYR A 17 15.20 -8.39 -4.94
C TYR A 17 16.57 -8.98 -5.27
N MET A 18 17.06 -9.90 -4.43
CA MET A 18 18.35 -10.56 -4.63
C MET A 18 18.31 -11.47 -5.86
N VAL A 19 17.26 -12.26 -6.02
CA VAL A 19 17.03 -13.07 -7.23
C VAL A 19 16.99 -12.21 -8.49
N TYR A 20 16.31 -11.06 -8.43
CA TYR A 20 16.24 -10.11 -9.54
C TYR A 20 17.63 -9.52 -9.90
N GLN A 21 18.47 -9.28 -8.91
CA GLN A 21 19.85 -8.79 -9.10
C GLN A 21 20.84 -9.88 -9.58
N GLY A 22 20.36 -11.10 -9.80
CA GLY A 22 21.20 -12.21 -10.25
C GLY A 22 22.06 -12.85 -9.14
N ILE A 23 21.75 -12.56 -7.87
CA ILE A 23 22.38 -13.23 -6.74
C ILE A 23 21.71 -14.60 -6.61
N GLY A 24 22.22 -15.59 -7.36
CA GLY A 24 21.63 -16.95 -7.44
C GLY A 24 21.90 -17.80 -6.22
N ASP A 25 22.97 -17.54 -5.48
CA ASP A 25 23.31 -18.33 -4.30
C ASP A 25 22.61 -17.80 -3.04
N LEU A 26 21.35 -18.23 -2.86
CA LEU A 26 20.53 -17.88 -1.72
C LEU A 26 21.08 -18.43 -0.39
N GLU A 27 21.98 -19.42 -0.43
CA GLU A 27 22.62 -19.98 0.77
C GLU A 27 23.60 -19.01 1.43
N LEU A 28 24.18 -18.09 0.65
CA LEU A 28 25.07 -17.06 1.16
C LEU A 28 24.37 -15.97 1.96
N ILE A 29 23.04 -15.85 1.86
CA ILE A 29 22.29 -14.69 2.35
C ILE A 29 22.10 -14.67 3.87
N SER A 30 21.76 -15.79 4.47
CA SER A 30 21.57 -15.89 5.92
C SER A 30 21.41 -17.34 6.36
N LYS A 31 22.31 -17.81 7.22
CA LYS A 31 22.16 -19.11 7.88
C LYS A 31 20.85 -19.25 8.66
N SER A 32 20.27 -18.15 9.16
CA SER A 32 18.98 -18.19 9.84
C SER A 32 17.83 -18.45 8.89
N LEU A 33 17.88 -17.88 7.68
CA LEU A 33 16.85 -18.05 6.65
C LEU A 33 16.85 -19.48 6.10
N THR A 34 18.02 -20.00 5.70
CA THR A 34 18.18 -21.35 5.09
C THR A 34 17.90 -22.48 6.08
N ARG A 35 18.02 -22.21 7.39
CA ARG A 35 17.59 -23.12 8.46
C ARG A 35 16.07 -23.33 8.46
N HIS A 36 15.31 -22.31 8.10
CA HIS A 36 13.84 -22.28 8.22
C HIS A 36 13.11 -22.50 6.90
N PHE A 37 13.70 -22.08 5.78
CA PHE A 37 13.10 -22.23 4.46
C PHE A 37 14.15 -22.63 3.42
N SER A 38 13.71 -23.42 2.42
CA SER A 38 14.46 -23.68 1.20
C SER A 38 13.80 -22.97 0.03
N PHE A 39 14.63 -22.36 -0.79
CA PHE A 39 14.23 -21.71 -2.04
C PHE A 39 14.94 -22.38 -3.19
N SER A 40 14.24 -22.64 -4.29
CA SER A 40 14.83 -23.15 -5.52
C SER A 40 14.61 -22.19 -6.66
N GLU A 41 15.49 -22.18 -7.65
CA GLU A 41 15.33 -21.35 -8.84
C GLU A 41 14.01 -21.66 -9.58
N SER A 42 13.59 -22.93 -9.61
CA SER A 42 12.33 -23.36 -10.20
C SER A 42 11.09 -22.81 -9.47
N ALA A 43 11.26 -22.26 -8.27
CA ALA A 43 10.19 -21.63 -7.49
C ALA A 43 10.10 -20.11 -7.73
N THR A 44 10.87 -19.57 -8.67
CA THR A 44 10.79 -18.16 -9.09
C THR A 44 9.63 -17.97 -10.04
N ILE A 45 8.79 -16.98 -9.75
CA ILE A 45 7.60 -16.62 -10.51
C ILE A 45 7.86 -15.33 -11.27
N GLN A 46 7.58 -15.37 -12.58
CA GLN A 46 7.72 -14.25 -13.48
C GLN A 46 6.42 -13.45 -13.52
N GLY A 47 6.52 -12.14 -13.30
CA GLY A 47 5.39 -11.22 -13.38
C GLY A 47 5.57 -10.19 -14.48
N LYS A 48 4.48 -9.49 -14.79
CA LYS A 48 4.49 -8.38 -15.75
C LYS A 48 4.22 -7.07 -15.04
N THR A 49 5.08 -6.11 -15.28
CA THR A 49 4.92 -4.72 -14.85
C THR A 49 4.97 -3.79 -16.05
N GLY A 50 4.32 -2.65 -15.94
CA GLY A 50 4.31 -1.64 -17.00
C GLY A 50 3.32 -1.92 -18.15
N GLY A 51 3.21 -0.96 -19.03
CA GLY A 51 2.44 -1.02 -20.27
C GLY A 51 0.93 -0.95 -20.11
N ILE A 52 0.26 -0.71 -21.22
CA ILE A 52 -1.20 -0.67 -21.30
C ILE A 52 -1.70 -2.08 -21.67
N PRO A 53 -2.54 -2.75 -20.84
CA PRO A 53 -2.97 -4.13 -21.08
C PRO A 53 -3.60 -4.37 -22.46
N VAL A 54 -4.29 -3.38 -23.02
CA VAL A 54 -4.94 -3.48 -24.33
C VAL A 54 -3.92 -3.61 -25.46
N LEU A 55 -2.70 -3.08 -25.30
CA LEU A 55 -1.66 -3.12 -26.32
C LEU A 55 -0.95 -4.49 -26.41
N ASP A 56 -1.10 -5.33 -25.40
CA ASP A 56 -0.57 -6.72 -25.45
C ASP A 56 -1.29 -7.56 -26.51
N SER A 57 -2.54 -7.22 -26.85
CA SER A 57 -3.37 -7.92 -27.82
C SER A 57 -3.24 -7.40 -29.27
N VAL A 58 -2.53 -6.29 -29.49
CA VAL A 58 -2.40 -5.66 -30.83
C VAL A 58 -0.91 -5.47 -31.18
N PRO A 59 -0.28 -6.45 -31.88
CA PRO A 59 1.17 -6.45 -32.15
C PRO A 59 1.68 -5.24 -32.93
N LEU A 60 0.83 -4.64 -33.75
CA LEU A 60 1.20 -3.49 -34.61
C LEU A 60 1.41 -2.21 -33.78
N LEU A 61 0.65 -2.01 -32.72
CA LEU A 61 0.74 -0.83 -31.85
C LEU A 61 1.96 -0.86 -30.92
N ARG A 62 2.54 -2.04 -30.70
CA ARG A 62 3.79 -2.20 -29.93
C ARG A 62 4.98 -1.42 -30.48
N LYS A 63 5.03 -1.20 -31.79
CA LYS A 63 6.15 -0.52 -32.47
C LYS A 63 6.04 1.01 -32.43
N VAL A 64 4.89 1.55 -32.09
CA VAL A 64 4.60 2.99 -32.29
C VAL A 64 4.67 3.80 -30.99
N ILE A 65 4.53 3.15 -29.81
CA ILE A 65 4.51 3.84 -28.52
C ILE A 65 5.68 3.36 -27.63
N PRO A 66 6.76 4.14 -27.49
CA PRO A 66 7.85 3.81 -26.57
C PRO A 66 7.34 3.75 -25.12
N GLY A 67 7.70 2.68 -24.37
CA GLY A 67 7.25 2.47 -22.99
C GLY A 67 5.93 1.72 -22.82
N ALA A 68 5.25 1.35 -23.92
CA ALA A 68 4.01 0.55 -23.87
C ALA A 68 4.27 -0.96 -23.61
N MET A 69 5.52 -1.41 -23.65
CA MET A 69 5.88 -2.81 -23.47
C MET A 69 5.89 -3.20 -21.99
N ARG A 70 5.19 -4.28 -21.68
CA ARG A 70 5.33 -4.95 -20.37
C ARG A 70 6.62 -5.76 -20.35
N THR A 71 7.46 -5.50 -19.36
CA THR A 71 8.63 -6.34 -19.08
C THR A 71 8.23 -7.52 -18.21
N SER A 72 8.72 -8.72 -18.54
CA SER A 72 8.62 -9.90 -17.69
C SER A 72 9.84 -9.92 -16.77
N GLU A 73 9.60 -9.94 -15.47
CA GLU A 73 10.66 -9.87 -14.46
C GLU A 73 10.40 -10.90 -13.35
N ALA A 74 11.45 -11.32 -12.65
CA ALA A 74 11.30 -12.12 -11.43
C ALA A 74 10.50 -11.32 -10.39
N PHE A 75 9.31 -11.77 -10.10
CA PHE A 75 8.31 -11.02 -9.32
C PHE A 75 8.05 -11.61 -7.95
N ALA A 76 8.06 -12.93 -7.85
CA ALA A 76 7.85 -13.64 -6.60
C ALA A 76 8.72 -14.89 -6.51
N VAL A 77 8.98 -15.29 -5.28
CA VAL A 77 9.72 -16.53 -4.96
C VAL A 77 8.92 -17.30 -3.93
N ILE A 78 8.82 -18.63 -4.10
CA ILE A 78 8.18 -19.53 -3.15
C ILE A 78 9.25 -20.28 -2.38
N GLY A 79 9.13 -20.31 -1.05
CA GLY A 79 9.97 -21.06 -0.16
C GLY A 79 9.20 -22.16 0.56
N ILE A 80 9.85 -23.31 0.74
CA ILE A 80 9.32 -24.47 1.45
C ILE A 80 9.87 -24.46 2.86
N GLY A 81 8.99 -24.54 3.85
CA GLY A 81 9.34 -24.52 5.27
C GLY A 81 10.09 -25.76 5.74
N LYS A 82 10.99 -25.56 6.70
CA LYS A 82 11.79 -26.58 7.38
C LYS A 82 11.68 -26.43 8.89
N GLY A 83 11.95 -27.50 9.64
CA GLY A 83 11.97 -27.48 11.10
C GLY A 83 10.64 -26.99 11.68
N VAL A 84 10.65 -25.89 12.42
CA VAL A 84 9.43 -25.33 13.05
C VAL A 84 8.37 -24.86 12.06
N TYR A 85 8.74 -24.66 10.79
CA TYR A 85 7.86 -24.28 9.67
C TYR A 85 7.58 -25.47 8.73
N GLN A 86 7.88 -26.70 9.13
CA GLN A 86 7.60 -27.90 8.31
C GLN A 86 6.14 -27.92 7.86
N ASP A 87 5.92 -28.25 6.57
CA ASP A 87 4.62 -28.20 5.89
C ASP A 87 3.99 -26.80 5.75
N GLU A 88 4.77 -25.73 5.97
CA GLU A 88 4.35 -24.36 5.70
C GLU A 88 5.07 -23.83 4.44
N LEU A 89 4.45 -22.89 3.73
CA LEU A 89 5.04 -22.21 2.58
C LEU A 89 5.21 -20.73 2.86
N VAL A 90 6.17 -20.13 2.19
CA VAL A 90 6.26 -18.67 2.09
C VAL A 90 6.14 -18.25 0.61
N VAL A 91 5.35 -17.22 0.35
CA VAL A 91 5.26 -16.52 -0.94
C VAL A 91 5.79 -15.13 -0.72
N SER A 92 7.00 -14.87 -1.22
CA SER A 92 7.65 -13.57 -1.12
C SER A 92 7.52 -12.81 -2.43
N ILE A 93 7.01 -11.59 -2.40
CA ILE A 93 6.70 -10.78 -3.58
C ILE A 93 7.48 -9.46 -3.53
N ARG A 94 8.19 -9.18 -4.64
CA ARG A 94 9.02 -8.00 -4.80
C ARG A 94 8.21 -6.76 -5.14
N GLY A 95 8.64 -5.61 -4.67
CA GLY A 95 8.30 -4.33 -5.27
C GLY A 95 8.92 -4.17 -6.66
N THR A 96 8.50 -3.17 -7.41
CA THR A 96 9.06 -2.86 -8.73
C THR A 96 9.73 -1.49 -8.73
N GLN A 97 10.82 -1.38 -9.50
CA GLN A 97 11.44 -0.08 -9.82
C GLN A 97 10.66 0.65 -10.93
N ASN A 98 9.89 -0.09 -11.74
CA ASN A 98 9.01 0.47 -12.77
C ASN A 98 7.69 1.00 -12.18
N ALA A 99 7.81 1.80 -11.14
CA ALA A 99 6.68 2.41 -10.44
C ALA A 99 5.90 3.43 -11.29
N ASN A 100 6.40 3.74 -12.50
CA ASN A 100 5.82 4.78 -13.34
C ASN A 100 4.34 4.55 -13.65
N ASP A 101 3.91 3.30 -13.83
CA ASP A 101 2.58 3.00 -14.34
C ASP A 101 1.47 3.04 -13.29
N TRP A 102 1.78 2.81 -12.02
CA TRP A 102 0.77 2.84 -10.96
C TRP A 102 0.85 4.09 -10.07
N ILE A 103 2.02 4.80 -10.10
CA ILE A 103 2.21 6.04 -9.34
C ILE A 103 1.96 7.29 -10.19
N THR A 104 2.21 7.26 -11.50
CA THR A 104 2.11 8.46 -12.36
C THR A 104 0.70 8.79 -12.80
N ASN A 105 -0.20 7.82 -12.77
CA ASN A 105 -1.57 8.06 -13.21
C ASN A 105 -2.47 8.37 -12.02
N PHE A 106 -2.85 9.65 -11.90
CA PHE A 106 -3.99 10.09 -11.07
C PHE A 106 -5.29 9.35 -11.43
N ASN A 107 -5.36 8.73 -12.60
CA ASN A 107 -6.40 7.81 -13.04
C ASN A 107 -6.23 6.46 -12.35
N ILE A 108 -6.42 6.46 -11.02
CA ILE A 108 -6.50 5.22 -10.25
C ILE A 108 -7.79 4.52 -10.69
N GLY A 109 -7.63 3.56 -11.60
CA GLY A 109 -8.72 2.67 -11.97
C GLY A 109 -9.07 1.76 -10.79
N TYR A 110 -10.32 1.40 -10.69
CA TYR A 110 -10.85 0.45 -9.72
C TYR A 110 -11.11 -0.90 -10.38
N LYS A 111 -10.84 -1.99 -9.68
CA LYS A 111 -11.10 -3.34 -10.17
C LYS A 111 -11.52 -4.27 -9.03
N GLY A 112 -12.31 -5.28 -9.37
CA GLY A 112 -12.72 -6.32 -8.43
C GLY A 112 -11.54 -7.06 -7.82
N ALA A 113 -11.48 -7.12 -6.50
CA ALA A 113 -10.50 -7.88 -5.74
C ALA A 113 -10.96 -9.33 -5.51
N PRO A 114 -10.05 -10.26 -5.14
CA PRO A 114 -10.40 -11.67 -4.89
C PRO A 114 -11.52 -11.88 -3.86
N ASN A 115 -11.66 -10.98 -2.90
CA ASN A 115 -12.71 -11.02 -1.88
C ASN A 115 -14.06 -10.42 -2.29
N GLY A 116 -14.24 -10.12 -3.58
CA GLY A 116 -15.46 -9.52 -4.12
C GLY A 116 -15.66 -8.04 -3.72
N SER A 117 -14.61 -7.36 -3.30
CA SER A 117 -14.60 -5.91 -3.06
C SER A 117 -13.78 -5.18 -4.12
N ILE A 118 -13.47 -3.90 -3.89
CA ILE A 118 -12.78 -3.06 -4.87
C ILE A 118 -11.39 -2.70 -4.38
N ALA A 119 -10.41 -2.88 -5.27
CA ALA A 119 -9.02 -2.52 -5.06
C ALA A 119 -8.45 -1.73 -6.25
N HIS A 120 -7.23 -1.26 -6.11
CA HIS A 120 -6.49 -0.51 -7.13
C HIS A 120 -6.23 -1.38 -8.36
N ALA A 121 -6.70 -0.94 -9.53
CA ALA A 121 -6.64 -1.72 -10.76
C ALA A 121 -5.21 -2.13 -11.15
N GLY A 122 -4.23 -1.24 -10.95
CA GLY A 122 -2.81 -1.54 -11.20
C GLY A 122 -2.30 -2.70 -10.35
N PHE A 123 -2.66 -2.75 -9.08
CA PHE A 123 -2.25 -3.85 -8.19
C PHE A 123 -2.94 -5.17 -8.60
N ILE A 124 -4.24 -5.11 -8.91
CA ILE A 124 -4.97 -6.30 -9.39
C ILE A 124 -4.37 -6.83 -10.69
N ASN A 125 -4.04 -5.95 -11.64
CA ASN A 125 -3.45 -6.36 -12.92
C ASN A 125 -2.07 -7.00 -12.71
N SER A 126 -1.24 -6.41 -11.85
CA SER A 126 0.08 -6.97 -11.51
C SER A 126 -0.06 -8.32 -10.79
N PHE A 127 -0.97 -8.44 -9.84
CA PHE A 127 -1.24 -9.72 -9.17
C PHE A 127 -1.74 -10.80 -10.14
N ASN A 128 -2.67 -10.45 -11.03
CA ASN A 128 -3.20 -11.40 -12.01
C ASN A 128 -2.11 -11.93 -12.97
N SER A 129 -1.01 -11.18 -13.18
CA SER A 129 0.10 -11.65 -14.01
C SER A 129 0.88 -12.82 -13.41
N ILE A 130 0.85 -12.95 -12.07
CA ILE A 130 1.55 -14.03 -11.34
C ILE A 130 0.59 -15.13 -10.83
N LYS A 131 -0.71 -14.85 -10.76
CA LYS A 131 -1.72 -15.73 -10.14
C LYS A 131 -1.71 -17.14 -10.71
N ASN A 132 -1.64 -17.29 -12.04
CA ASN A 132 -1.68 -18.60 -12.69
C ASN A 132 -0.44 -19.45 -12.36
N GLN A 133 0.75 -18.85 -12.32
CA GLN A 133 1.98 -19.54 -11.95
C GLN A 133 1.96 -19.96 -10.47
N LEU A 134 1.46 -19.07 -9.57
CA LEU A 134 1.21 -19.43 -8.17
C LEU A 134 0.27 -20.62 -8.04
N LYS A 135 -0.84 -20.62 -8.78
CA LYS A 135 -1.80 -21.73 -8.80
C LYS A 135 -1.16 -23.05 -9.25
N GLN A 136 -0.38 -23.02 -10.34
CA GLN A 136 0.35 -24.18 -10.83
C GLN A 136 1.37 -24.72 -9.80
N HIS A 137 2.07 -23.82 -9.12
CA HIS A 137 3.02 -24.22 -8.09
C HIS A 137 2.32 -24.86 -6.88
N LEU A 138 1.22 -24.29 -6.42
CA LEU A 138 0.43 -24.85 -5.31
C LEU A 138 -0.18 -26.20 -5.65
N SER A 139 -0.62 -26.42 -6.91
CA SER A 139 -1.20 -27.70 -7.33
C SER A 139 -0.19 -28.86 -7.42
N LYS A 140 1.10 -28.55 -7.60
CA LYS A 140 2.19 -29.55 -7.67
C LYS A 140 2.71 -29.95 -6.30
N ASN A 141 2.40 -29.20 -5.27
CA ASN A 141 2.92 -29.44 -3.93
C ASN A 141 1.83 -30.01 -3.00
N ARG A 142 2.26 -30.69 -1.94
CA ARG A 142 1.35 -31.11 -0.89
C ARG A 142 0.65 -29.91 -0.29
N THR A 143 -0.63 -30.04 0.06
CA THR A 143 -1.41 -28.98 0.71
C THR A 143 -0.70 -28.44 1.95
N PRO A 144 -0.31 -27.16 1.96
CA PRO A 144 0.41 -26.60 3.08
C PRO A 144 -0.51 -26.38 4.29
N LYS A 145 0.03 -26.55 5.48
CA LYS A 145 -0.70 -26.22 6.72
C LYS A 145 -0.94 -24.73 6.89
N LYS A 146 -0.04 -23.93 6.35
CA LYS A 146 -0.09 -22.46 6.39
C LYS A 146 0.75 -21.85 5.28
N ILE A 147 0.35 -20.69 4.81
CA ILE A 147 1.11 -19.88 3.85
C ILE A 147 1.42 -18.52 4.48
N HIS A 148 2.67 -18.11 4.40
CA HIS A 148 3.13 -16.77 4.78
C HIS A 148 3.28 -15.93 3.51
N CYS A 149 2.42 -14.93 3.32
CA CYS A 149 2.53 -13.95 2.26
C CYS A 149 3.38 -12.78 2.74
N VAL A 150 4.47 -12.49 2.07
CA VAL A 150 5.45 -11.49 2.48
C VAL A 150 5.74 -10.55 1.31
N GLY A 151 5.85 -9.25 1.57
CA GLY A 151 6.23 -8.32 0.51
C GLY A 151 6.59 -6.92 1.00
N HIS A 152 7.43 -6.25 0.21
CA HIS A 152 7.86 -4.88 0.43
C HIS A 152 7.35 -3.98 -0.69
N SER A 153 7.02 -2.73 -0.38
CA SER A 153 6.58 -1.75 -1.38
C SER A 153 5.33 -2.24 -2.15
N LEU A 154 5.33 -2.14 -3.48
CA LEU A 154 4.32 -2.76 -4.34
C LEU A 154 4.15 -4.25 -4.03
N GLY A 155 5.23 -4.97 -3.76
CA GLY A 155 5.18 -6.39 -3.38
C GLY A 155 4.34 -6.64 -2.13
N GLY A 156 4.30 -5.69 -1.19
CA GLY A 156 3.41 -5.73 -0.03
C GLY A 156 1.92 -5.60 -0.41
N ALA A 157 1.61 -4.77 -1.40
CA ALA A 157 0.24 -4.69 -1.94
C ALA A 157 -0.16 -6.00 -2.64
N LEU A 158 0.74 -6.59 -3.42
CA LEU A 158 0.50 -7.87 -4.10
C LEU A 158 0.44 -9.05 -3.13
N ALA A 159 1.24 -9.03 -2.06
CA ALA A 159 1.17 -10.02 -0.98
C ALA A 159 -0.19 -9.96 -0.26
N SER A 160 -0.75 -8.75 -0.08
CA SER A 160 -2.11 -8.57 0.46
C SER A 160 -3.18 -9.19 -0.45
N LEU A 161 -3.08 -8.96 -1.76
CA LEU A 161 -3.99 -9.57 -2.74
C LEU A 161 -3.81 -11.08 -2.83
N CYS A 162 -2.58 -11.57 -2.72
CA CYS A 162 -2.26 -13.00 -2.67
C CYS A 162 -2.88 -13.67 -1.43
N ALA A 163 -2.70 -13.08 -0.26
CA ALA A 163 -3.29 -13.57 0.99
C ALA A 163 -4.82 -13.65 0.90
N ASP A 164 -5.44 -12.61 0.36
CA ASP A 164 -6.89 -12.54 0.17
C ASP A 164 -7.40 -13.58 -0.83
N TRP A 165 -6.68 -13.77 -1.95
CA TRP A 165 -6.98 -14.81 -2.93
C TRP A 165 -6.87 -16.23 -2.35
N LEU A 166 -5.80 -16.53 -1.61
CA LEU A 166 -5.60 -17.82 -0.97
C LEU A 166 -6.71 -18.15 0.03
N LYS A 167 -7.16 -17.16 0.79
CA LYS A 167 -8.31 -17.32 1.70
C LYS A 167 -9.64 -17.46 0.97
N SER A 168 -9.79 -16.87 -0.22
CA SER A 168 -11.03 -16.90 -0.99
C SER A 168 -11.19 -18.20 -1.79
N GLU A 169 -10.12 -18.71 -2.43
CA GLU A 169 -10.18 -19.89 -3.31
C GLU A 169 -9.85 -21.20 -2.59
N TYR A 170 -8.98 -21.18 -1.57
CA TYR A 170 -8.43 -22.41 -0.97
C TYR A 170 -8.68 -22.57 0.51
N SER A 171 -9.18 -21.57 1.20
CA SER A 171 -9.38 -21.59 2.66
C SER A 171 -8.12 -21.93 3.47
N TYR A 172 -6.92 -21.71 2.92
CA TYR A 172 -5.66 -21.93 3.64
C TYR A 172 -5.55 -21.04 4.87
N ARG A 173 -4.78 -21.45 5.86
CA ARG A 173 -4.31 -20.56 6.91
C ARG A 173 -3.26 -19.62 6.33
N VAL A 174 -3.44 -18.31 6.49
CA VAL A 174 -2.60 -17.30 5.85
C VAL A 174 -2.21 -16.22 6.83
N ASN A 175 -0.89 -16.01 6.97
CA ASN A 175 -0.34 -14.84 7.63
C ASN A 175 0.21 -13.87 6.57
N LEU A 176 -0.05 -12.58 6.74
CA LEU A 176 0.42 -11.53 5.87
C LEU A 176 1.46 -10.64 6.59
N TYR A 177 2.58 -10.39 5.91
CA TYR A 177 3.65 -9.51 6.38
C TYR A 177 3.98 -8.50 5.29
N THR A 178 3.82 -7.21 5.57
CA THR A 178 4.11 -6.16 4.61
C THR A 178 5.07 -5.12 5.20
N PHE A 179 5.98 -4.62 4.37
CA PHE A 179 6.94 -3.60 4.71
C PHE A 179 6.76 -2.42 3.75
N GLY A 180 6.45 -1.24 4.25
CA GLY A 180 6.28 -0.05 3.42
C GLY A 180 5.23 -0.19 2.30
N ALA A 181 4.18 -0.98 2.50
CA ALA A 181 3.18 -1.23 1.47
C ALA A 181 2.21 -0.05 1.31
N PRO A 182 1.80 0.29 0.07
CA PRO A 182 0.75 1.26 -0.19
C PRO A 182 -0.63 0.73 0.22
N ARG A 183 -1.64 1.59 0.21
CA ARG A 183 -3.05 1.22 0.46
C ARG A 183 -3.61 0.50 -0.75
N VAL A 184 -4.15 -0.71 -0.53
CA VAL A 184 -4.50 -1.62 -1.63
C VAL A 184 -5.89 -1.40 -2.18
N GLY A 185 -6.86 -1.14 -1.31
CA GLY A 185 -8.26 -1.07 -1.72
C GLY A 185 -9.11 -0.13 -0.88
N LEU A 186 -10.39 -0.09 -1.20
CA LEU A 186 -11.37 0.70 -0.48
C LEU A 186 -11.69 0.06 0.88
N GLU A 187 -12.51 0.75 1.68
CA GLU A 187 -12.88 0.32 3.03
C GLU A 187 -13.36 -1.14 3.10
N GLN A 188 -14.25 -1.55 2.19
CA GLN A 188 -14.75 -2.92 2.14
C GLN A 188 -13.66 -3.97 1.87
N TYR A 189 -12.66 -3.61 1.03
CA TYR A 189 -11.50 -4.46 0.84
C TYR A 189 -10.72 -4.64 2.15
N ALA A 190 -10.43 -3.54 2.83
CA ALA A 190 -9.63 -3.57 4.05
C ALA A 190 -10.33 -4.32 5.20
N ILE A 191 -11.66 -4.17 5.33
CA ILE A 191 -12.48 -4.90 6.30
C ILE A 191 -12.46 -6.40 5.99
N LYS A 192 -12.77 -6.79 4.76
CA LYS A 192 -12.84 -8.22 4.37
C LYS A 192 -11.48 -8.90 4.48
N SER A 193 -10.41 -8.26 3.99
CA SER A 193 -9.05 -8.80 4.09
C SER A 193 -8.59 -8.91 5.54
N GLY A 194 -8.91 -7.91 6.38
CA GLY A 194 -8.61 -7.91 7.81
C GLY A 194 -9.28 -9.05 8.57
N ASN A 195 -10.52 -9.38 8.21
CA ASN A 195 -11.29 -10.45 8.86
C ASN A 195 -10.93 -11.85 8.35
N ARG A 196 -10.35 -11.98 7.15
CA ARG A 196 -10.03 -13.27 6.53
C ARG A 196 -8.64 -13.78 6.85
N ALA A 197 -7.64 -12.91 6.83
CA ALA A 197 -6.28 -13.30 7.16
C ALA A 197 -6.17 -13.73 8.64
N ASP A 198 -5.42 -14.80 8.91
CA ASP A 198 -5.25 -15.28 10.28
C ASP A 198 -4.45 -14.27 11.14
N LYS A 199 -3.44 -13.63 10.52
CA LYS A 199 -2.68 -12.52 11.13
C LYS A 199 -2.18 -11.57 10.04
N ILE A 200 -2.16 -10.27 10.35
CA ILE A 200 -1.59 -9.24 9.49
C ILE A 200 -0.56 -8.43 10.29
N PHE A 201 0.64 -8.38 9.75
CA PHE A 201 1.76 -7.60 10.28
C PHE A 201 2.13 -6.53 9.26
N ARG A 202 1.49 -5.35 9.37
CA ARG A 202 1.76 -4.20 8.50
C ARG A 202 2.86 -3.35 9.12
N CYS A 203 4.08 -3.50 8.61
CA CYS A 203 5.27 -2.80 9.09
C CYS A 203 5.52 -1.54 8.28
N THR A 204 5.82 -0.43 8.99
CA THR A 204 6.12 0.86 8.36
C THR A 204 7.25 1.58 9.09
N HIS A 205 7.92 2.47 8.37
CA HIS A 205 8.67 3.58 8.95
C HIS A 205 7.80 4.84 8.91
N GLY A 206 7.84 5.64 9.97
CA GLY A 206 7.04 6.87 9.99
C GLY A 206 7.46 7.93 8.98
N GLY A 207 8.68 7.83 8.48
CA GLY A 207 9.20 8.67 7.39
C GLY A 207 8.92 8.14 5.99
N ASP A 208 8.43 6.91 5.84
CA ASP A 208 8.19 6.31 4.53
C ASP A 208 6.95 6.92 3.84
N PRO A 209 7.09 7.55 2.66
CA PRO A 209 5.95 8.15 1.96
C PRO A 209 5.04 7.15 1.25
N VAL A 210 5.50 5.90 1.00
CA VAL A 210 4.73 4.93 0.21
C VAL A 210 3.47 4.44 0.93
N PRO A 211 3.46 4.16 2.25
CA PRO A 211 2.22 3.86 2.97
C PRO A 211 1.20 5.01 3.00
N MET A 212 1.61 6.23 2.67
CA MET A 212 0.70 7.38 2.64
C MET A 212 -0.19 7.41 1.38
N ILE A 213 0.11 6.60 0.36
CA ILE A 213 -0.59 6.55 -0.93
C ILE A 213 -1.28 5.20 -1.17
N PRO A 214 -2.33 5.19 -2.03
CA PRO A 214 -3.15 6.33 -2.45
C PRO A 214 -3.86 6.99 -1.27
N LEU A 215 -4.27 8.26 -1.41
CA LEU A 215 -5.12 8.91 -0.42
C LEU A 215 -6.51 8.27 -0.35
N TRP A 216 -7.26 8.64 0.72
CA TRP A 216 -8.66 8.26 0.80
C TRP A 216 -9.38 8.52 -0.55
N PRO A 217 -10.17 7.58 -1.08
CA PRO A 217 -10.91 6.51 -0.38
C PRO A 217 -10.15 5.18 -0.19
N PHE A 218 -8.88 5.09 -0.56
CA PHE A 218 -8.07 3.92 -0.25
C PHE A 218 -7.65 3.93 1.23
N VAL A 219 -7.70 2.76 1.85
CA VAL A 219 -7.34 2.59 3.25
C VAL A 219 -6.47 1.35 3.44
N HIS A 220 -5.77 1.30 4.57
CA HIS A 220 -4.96 0.13 4.92
C HIS A 220 -5.81 -1.03 5.45
N ALA A 221 -5.37 -2.26 5.17
CA ALA A 221 -5.81 -3.46 5.86
C ALA A 221 -4.81 -3.81 6.98
N PRO A 222 -5.28 -4.23 8.17
CA PRO A 222 -6.69 -4.29 8.57
C PRO A 222 -7.30 -2.89 8.74
N TYR A 223 -8.58 -2.74 8.43
CA TYR A 223 -9.28 -1.47 8.55
C TYR A 223 -9.29 -0.99 10.00
N GLN A 224 -8.82 0.24 10.25
CA GLN A 224 -8.62 0.79 11.60
C GLN A 224 -7.78 -0.14 12.50
N GLY A 225 -7.01 -1.01 11.90
CA GLY A 225 -6.18 -1.97 12.58
C GLY A 225 -4.79 -1.46 12.89
N GLN A 226 -4.06 -2.30 13.61
CA GLN A 226 -2.75 -1.97 14.13
C GLN A 226 -1.69 -1.88 13.02
N GLU A 227 -0.85 -0.87 13.13
CA GLU A 227 0.39 -0.70 12.41
C GLU A 227 1.56 -1.12 13.30
N TYR A 228 2.53 -1.82 12.74
CA TYR A 228 3.79 -2.17 13.41
C TYR A 228 4.88 -1.19 12.97
N ARG A 229 5.03 -0.14 13.74
CA ARG A 229 5.97 0.93 13.44
C ARG A 229 7.37 0.55 13.89
N LEU A 230 8.30 0.48 12.94
CA LEU A 230 9.66 -0.01 13.16
C LEU A 230 10.63 1.09 13.64
N ASP A 231 10.26 2.36 13.43
CA ASP A 231 11.06 3.51 13.87
C ASP A 231 10.21 4.59 14.54
N SER A 232 10.85 5.59 15.13
CA SER A 232 10.20 6.76 15.74
C SER A 232 10.18 8.00 14.84
N SER A 233 10.57 7.88 13.56
CA SER A 233 10.63 9.00 12.63
C SER A 233 9.24 9.60 12.42
N THR A 234 9.17 10.93 12.37
CA THR A 234 7.94 11.68 12.09
C THR A 234 8.04 12.51 10.82
N LYS A 235 9.25 12.67 10.27
CA LYS A 235 9.52 13.46 9.07
C LYS A 235 9.67 12.56 7.86
N VAL A 236 8.98 12.88 6.79
CA VAL A 236 9.09 12.11 5.54
C VAL A 236 10.50 12.17 4.99
N CYS A 237 11.05 10.98 4.68
CA CYS A 237 12.37 10.77 4.13
C CYS A 237 12.30 9.68 3.04
N ILE A 238 12.91 9.94 1.89
CA ILE A 238 12.92 9.00 0.75
C ILE A 238 13.62 7.69 1.12
N SER A 239 14.75 7.78 1.84
CA SER A 239 15.51 6.59 2.27
C SER A 239 14.78 5.71 3.28
N ALA A 240 13.73 6.23 3.95
CA ALA A 240 12.90 5.45 4.86
C ALA A 240 12.14 4.31 4.16
N HIS A 241 12.01 4.36 2.84
CA HIS A 241 11.40 3.28 2.04
C HIS A 241 12.39 2.18 1.67
N ALA A 242 13.70 2.36 1.89
CA ALA A 242 14.70 1.39 1.49
C ALA A 242 14.53 0.05 2.24
N MET A 243 14.66 -1.06 1.49
CA MET A 243 14.67 -2.40 2.05
C MET A 243 16.06 -2.79 2.58
N SER A 244 17.12 -2.29 1.95
CA SER A 244 18.50 -2.73 2.16
C SER A 244 19.00 -2.55 3.60
N ALA A 245 19.98 -3.38 3.97
CA ALA A 245 20.69 -3.27 5.25
C ALA A 245 21.58 -2.02 5.34
N ASP A 246 22.05 -1.50 4.20
CA ASP A 246 22.84 -0.27 4.12
C ASP A 246 21.98 0.99 4.11
N GLY A 247 20.66 0.82 4.01
CA GLY A 247 19.70 1.93 4.09
C GLY A 247 19.62 2.51 5.50
N ASN A 248 19.42 3.81 5.59
CA ASN A 248 19.13 4.45 6.86
C ASN A 248 17.74 5.09 6.79
N PRO A 249 16.73 4.52 7.48
CA PRO A 249 16.82 3.43 8.46
C PRO A 249 16.90 2.00 7.90
N GLY A 250 16.35 1.70 6.70
CA GLY A 250 16.31 0.37 6.09
C GLY A 250 15.43 -0.66 6.82
N TYR A 251 14.47 -1.27 6.13
CA TYR A 251 13.55 -2.24 6.73
C TYR A 251 14.24 -3.50 7.28
N LEU A 252 15.33 -3.96 6.65
CA LEU A 252 16.13 -5.08 7.15
C LEU A 252 16.78 -4.76 8.50
N ASN A 253 17.29 -3.53 8.68
CA ASN A 253 17.95 -3.12 9.91
C ASN A 253 16.95 -3.01 11.07
N THR A 254 15.88 -2.24 10.85
CA THR A 254 14.92 -1.93 11.89
C THR A 254 14.13 -3.16 12.34
N ALA A 255 13.74 -4.03 11.41
CA ALA A 255 13.05 -5.28 11.74
C ALA A 255 13.95 -6.30 12.44
N SER A 256 15.26 -6.25 12.20
CA SER A 256 16.22 -7.22 12.79
C SER A 256 16.39 -7.09 14.30
N ALA A 257 16.15 -5.91 14.84
CA ALA A 257 16.31 -5.60 16.26
C ALA A 257 15.01 -5.76 17.07
N GLU A 258 13.88 -6.18 16.44
CA GLU A 258 12.57 -6.05 17.02
C GLU A 258 11.85 -7.37 17.23
N GLU A 259 10.92 -7.36 18.20
CA GLU A 259 9.97 -8.42 18.47
C GLU A 259 8.54 -7.91 18.29
N TRP A 260 7.62 -8.74 17.78
CA TRP A 260 6.23 -8.33 17.53
C TRP A 260 5.54 -7.72 18.76
N ARG A 261 5.87 -8.21 19.95
CA ARG A 261 5.31 -7.69 21.20
C ARG A 261 5.75 -6.24 21.47
N ALA A 262 7.03 -5.94 21.27
CA ALA A 262 7.57 -4.59 21.43
C ALA A 262 7.00 -3.63 20.39
N LEU A 263 6.92 -4.08 19.14
CA LEU A 263 6.31 -3.31 18.03
C LEU A 263 4.82 -3.03 18.29
N LYS A 264 4.11 -4.00 18.88
CA LYS A 264 2.69 -3.83 19.23
C LYS A 264 2.47 -2.72 20.26
N THR A 265 3.35 -2.57 21.23
CA THR A 265 3.23 -1.51 22.24
C THR A 265 3.51 -0.12 21.69
N ARG A 266 4.32 -0.02 20.62
CA ARG A 266 4.63 1.24 19.92
C ARG A 266 3.64 1.60 18.82
N ALA A 267 2.75 0.68 18.45
CA ALA A 267 1.80 0.92 17.39
C ALA A 267 0.90 2.11 17.70
N ASN A 268 0.82 3.04 16.78
CA ASN A 268 -0.11 4.15 16.86
C ASN A 268 -1.54 3.59 16.80
N GLN A 269 -2.32 3.86 17.84
CA GLN A 269 -3.75 3.60 17.76
C GLN A 269 -4.34 4.59 16.74
N TYR A 270 -5.13 4.07 15.80
CA TYR A 270 -5.88 4.92 14.91
C TYR A 270 -6.82 5.82 15.73
N LEU A 271 -6.92 7.08 15.29
CA LEU A 271 -7.82 8.03 15.91
C LEU A 271 -9.27 7.59 15.63
N HIS A 272 -9.85 6.89 16.58
CA HIS A 272 -11.28 6.52 16.51
C HIS A 272 -12.21 7.70 16.83
N THR A 273 -11.67 8.77 17.40
CA THR A 273 -12.38 10.00 17.73
C THR A 273 -12.61 10.86 16.48
N PRO A 274 -13.77 11.52 16.35
CA PRO A 274 -14.01 12.46 15.27
C PRO A 274 -12.95 13.56 15.23
N VAL A 275 -12.32 13.74 14.07
CA VAL A 275 -11.30 14.77 13.87
C VAL A 275 -11.93 15.98 13.18
N ARG A 276 -11.89 17.14 13.82
CA ARG A 276 -12.32 18.43 13.25
C ARG A 276 -11.18 19.41 13.31
N LEU A 277 -10.76 19.89 12.14
CA LEU A 277 -9.60 20.78 11.98
C LEU A 277 -10.08 22.23 11.96
N LYS A 278 -9.50 23.08 12.82
CA LYS A 278 -9.76 24.51 12.84
C LYS A 278 -8.73 25.24 11.96
N PHE A 279 -9.18 26.16 11.13
CA PHE A 279 -8.30 26.88 10.19
C PHE A 279 -7.15 27.62 10.88
N GLU A 280 -7.39 28.15 12.07
CA GLU A 280 -6.41 28.88 12.87
C GLU A 280 -5.19 28.01 13.23
N HIS A 281 -5.40 26.70 13.34
CA HIS A 281 -4.36 25.71 13.69
C HIS A 281 -3.67 25.08 12.46
N ARG A 282 -3.95 25.54 11.24
CA ARG A 282 -3.43 24.94 10.00
C ARG A 282 -1.92 24.83 9.94
N ASN A 283 -1.20 25.80 10.54
CA ASN A 283 0.26 25.83 10.56
C ASN A 283 0.90 24.70 11.39
N GLN A 284 0.10 23.94 12.17
CA GLN A 284 0.56 22.74 12.84
C GLN A 284 0.78 21.57 11.86
N ALA A 285 0.14 21.65 10.68
CA ALA A 285 0.28 20.60 9.68
C ALA A 285 1.71 20.57 9.14
N SER A 286 2.25 19.38 9.04
CA SER A 286 3.55 19.10 8.44
C SER A 286 3.42 17.95 7.44
N PHE A 287 4.36 17.84 6.51
CA PHE A 287 4.39 16.73 5.57
C PHE A 287 4.87 15.47 6.28
N SER A 288 3.94 14.73 6.89
CA SER A 288 4.21 13.54 7.70
C SER A 288 3.04 12.56 7.59
N GLU A 289 3.29 11.29 7.91
CA GLU A 289 2.25 10.25 7.95
C GLU A 289 1.14 10.59 8.96
N TYR A 290 1.52 11.10 10.12
CA TYR A 290 0.56 11.55 11.14
C TYR A 290 -0.45 12.55 10.56
N TRP A 291 0.02 13.56 9.86
CA TRP A 291 -0.87 14.58 9.27
C TRP A 291 -1.65 14.05 8.05
N ALA A 292 -1.07 13.16 7.24
CA ALA A 292 -1.81 12.51 6.16
C ALA A 292 -3.00 11.71 6.71
N ASN A 293 -2.79 10.96 7.80
CA ASN A 293 -3.85 10.21 8.46
C ASN A 293 -4.87 11.13 9.15
N LYS A 294 -4.43 12.20 9.79
CA LYS A 294 -5.30 13.17 10.47
C LYS A 294 -6.18 13.96 9.50
N ILE A 295 -5.65 14.37 8.34
CA ILE A 295 -6.40 14.99 7.25
C ILE A 295 -7.45 14.03 6.69
N SER A 296 -7.08 12.77 6.45
CA SER A 296 -8.01 11.74 6.00
C SER A 296 -9.14 11.48 7.02
N ALA A 297 -8.79 11.41 8.31
CA ALA A 297 -9.78 11.26 9.39
C ALA A 297 -10.72 12.47 9.49
N ALA A 298 -10.21 13.69 9.30
CA ALA A 298 -11.04 14.90 9.28
C ALA A 298 -12.01 14.92 8.10
N LEU A 299 -11.57 14.52 6.92
CA LEU A 299 -12.43 14.37 5.74
C LEU A 299 -13.54 13.34 5.99
N ILE A 300 -13.20 12.15 6.50
CA ILE A 300 -14.18 11.12 6.84
C ILE A 300 -15.17 11.62 7.90
N THR A 301 -14.69 12.33 8.93
CA THR A 301 -15.55 12.94 9.96
C THR A 301 -16.53 13.92 9.34
N LEU A 302 -16.06 14.81 8.46
CA LEU A 302 -16.91 15.77 7.76
C LEU A 302 -18.01 15.09 6.93
N LEU A 303 -17.64 14.03 6.19
CA LEU A 303 -18.59 13.26 5.39
C LEU A 303 -19.60 12.48 6.26
N LYS A 304 -19.18 11.97 7.42
CA LYS A 304 -20.09 11.37 8.42
C LYS A 304 -21.06 12.39 8.99
N ASP A 305 -20.55 13.55 9.42
CA ASP A 305 -21.34 14.64 9.98
C ASP A 305 -22.39 15.21 9.00
N THR A 306 -22.20 14.98 7.70
CA THR A 306 -23.09 15.46 6.62
C THR A 306 -23.88 14.34 5.96
N LEU A 307 -23.80 13.10 6.49
CA LEU A 307 -24.43 11.88 5.95
C LEU A 307 -24.05 11.55 4.50
N LEU A 308 -22.94 12.12 4.00
CA LEU A 308 -22.46 11.92 2.63
C LEU A 308 -21.50 10.74 2.49
N LEU A 309 -21.00 10.17 3.60
CA LEU A 309 -19.95 9.15 3.53
C LEU A 309 -20.36 7.96 2.67
N ALA A 310 -21.56 7.42 2.87
CA ALA A 310 -22.05 6.27 2.09
C ALA A 310 -22.16 6.59 0.58
N THR A 311 -22.72 7.76 0.26
CA THR A 311 -22.87 8.23 -1.14
C THR A 311 -21.53 8.39 -1.81
N VAL A 312 -20.59 9.08 -1.15
CA VAL A 312 -19.25 9.33 -1.70
C VAL A 312 -18.44 8.03 -1.83
N THR A 313 -18.58 7.11 -0.87
CA THR A 313 -17.92 5.79 -0.96
C THR A 313 -18.49 4.94 -2.10
N ALA A 314 -19.83 4.96 -2.30
CA ALA A 314 -20.43 4.27 -3.44
C ALA A 314 -19.98 4.88 -4.78
N GLN A 315 -19.90 6.19 -4.88
CA GLN A 315 -19.37 6.88 -6.06
C GLN A 315 -17.90 6.55 -6.32
N ALA A 316 -17.08 6.43 -5.28
CA ALA A 316 -15.70 6.01 -5.41
C ALA A 316 -15.58 4.64 -6.09
N ALA A 317 -16.51 3.72 -5.81
CA ALA A 317 -16.48 2.37 -6.36
C ALA A 317 -16.72 2.30 -7.88
N ILE A 318 -17.37 3.31 -8.46
CA ILE A 318 -17.77 3.34 -9.89
C ILE A 318 -17.04 4.43 -10.70
N SER A 319 -16.27 5.30 -10.04
CA SER A 319 -15.58 6.42 -10.66
C SER A 319 -14.11 6.11 -10.93
N SER A 320 -13.49 6.78 -11.91
CA SER A 320 -12.03 6.90 -11.98
C SER A 320 -11.51 7.81 -10.86
N GLY A 321 -10.22 7.72 -10.52
CA GLY A 321 -9.64 8.55 -9.47
C GLY A 321 -9.83 10.06 -9.68
N LEU A 322 -9.68 10.55 -10.92
CA LEU A 322 -9.91 11.96 -11.25
C LEU A 322 -11.38 12.35 -11.08
N THR A 323 -12.30 11.55 -11.62
CA THR A 323 -13.74 11.76 -11.49
C THR A 323 -14.19 11.73 -10.03
N PHE A 324 -13.57 10.87 -9.22
CA PHE A 324 -13.85 10.79 -7.79
C PHE A 324 -13.58 12.12 -7.06
N TYR A 325 -12.37 12.69 -7.24
CA TYR A 325 -12.03 13.96 -6.56
C TYR A 325 -12.80 15.15 -7.10
N ASP A 326 -13.22 15.13 -8.37
CA ASP A 326 -14.13 16.12 -8.92
C ASP A 326 -15.51 16.05 -8.25
N LEU A 327 -16.08 14.86 -8.15
CA LEU A 327 -17.36 14.65 -7.45
C LEU A 327 -17.26 15.02 -5.96
N LEU A 328 -16.19 14.60 -5.29
CA LEU A 328 -15.93 14.95 -3.89
C LEU A 328 -15.85 16.46 -3.71
N SER A 329 -15.17 17.17 -4.60
CA SER A 329 -15.05 18.62 -4.54
C SER A 329 -16.40 19.33 -4.66
N ARG A 330 -17.27 18.85 -5.54
CA ARG A 330 -18.65 19.36 -5.69
C ARG A 330 -19.49 19.10 -4.43
N HIS A 331 -19.32 17.93 -3.79
CA HIS A 331 -19.99 17.65 -2.52
C HIS A 331 -19.50 18.59 -1.41
N LEU A 332 -18.18 18.80 -1.31
CA LEU A 332 -17.60 19.67 -0.28
C LEU A 332 -17.99 21.14 -0.49
N GLU A 333 -18.11 21.61 -1.74
CA GLU A 333 -18.67 22.94 -2.03
C GLU A 333 -20.10 23.08 -1.51
N LYS A 334 -20.98 22.11 -1.80
CA LYS A 334 -22.35 22.11 -1.28
C LYS A 334 -22.39 22.08 0.24
N VAL A 335 -21.51 21.27 0.86
CA VAL A 335 -21.37 21.22 2.32
C VAL A 335 -20.94 22.56 2.88
N ALA A 336 -19.94 23.23 2.28
CA ALA A 336 -19.49 24.53 2.73
C ALA A 336 -20.61 25.60 2.67
N LYS A 337 -21.46 25.55 1.64
CA LYS A 337 -22.60 26.46 1.46
C LYS A 337 -23.80 26.16 2.36
N ALA A 338 -23.88 24.96 2.97
CA ALA A 338 -25.05 24.52 3.71
C ALA A 338 -25.23 25.25 5.08
N SER A 339 -24.12 25.60 5.75
CA SER A 339 -24.16 26.35 7.01
C SER A 339 -22.79 26.91 7.38
N LYS A 340 -22.76 27.93 8.24
CA LYS A 340 -21.51 28.52 8.75
C LYS A 340 -20.61 27.52 9.47
N VAL A 341 -21.18 26.57 10.20
CA VAL A 341 -20.45 25.51 10.88
C VAL A 341 -19.73 24.61 9.86
N ARG A 342 -20.42 24.24 8.78
CA ARG A 342 -19.86 23.41 7.72
C ARG A 342 -18.80 24.15 6.90
N GLU A 343 -19.03 25.42 6.64
CA GLU A 343 -18.04 26.30 6.02
C GLU A 343 -16.72 26.29 6.79
N ILE A 344 -16.79 26.50 8.12
CA ILE A 344 -15.62 26.48 9.02
C ILE A 344 -14.88 25.11 8.95
N GLN A 345 -15.62 24.00 8.95
CA GLN A 345 -15.05 22.65 8.87
C GLN A 345 -14.32 22.41 7.54
N VAL A 346 -14.95 22.77 6.41
CA VAL A 346 -14.34 22.64 5.08
C VAL A 346 -13.10 23.55 4.98
N ARG A 347 -13.20 24.80 5.41
CA ARG A 347 -12.08 25.75 5.44
C ARG A 347 -10.91 25.23 6.27
N GLY A 348 -11.19 24.67 7.45
CA GLY A 348 -10.17 24.04 8.31
C GLY A 348 -9.46 22.87 7.62
N LEU A 349 -10.22 21.97 6.99
CA LEU A 349 -9.67 20.85 6.22
C LEU A 349 -8.74 21.34 5.10
N LEU A 350 -9.23 22.24 4.24
CA LEU A 350 -8.47 22.76 3.09
C LEU A 350 -7.19 23.51 3.52
N GLY A 351 -7.27 24.29 4.61
CA GLY A 351 -6.12 25.01 5.15
C GLY A 351 -5.01 24.05 5.59
N HIS A 352 -5.34 22.99 6.32
CA HIS A 352 -4.36 21.97 6.71
C HIS A 352 -3.81 21.20 5.51
N MET A 353 -4.64 20.88 4.52
CA MET A 353 -4.20 20.22 3.28
C MET A 353 -3.17 21.07 2.53
N LEU A 354 -3.38 22.38 2.41
CA LEU A 354 -2.45 23.27 1.73
C LEU A 354 -1.12 23.39 2.48
N VAL A 355 -1.16 23.58 3.80
CA VAL A 355 0.07 23.63 4.63
C VAL A 355 0.82 22.31 4.58
N PHE A 356 0.11 21.18 4.70
CA PHE A 356 0.68 19.84 4.49
C PHE A 356 1.39 19.72 3.13
N ALA A 357 0.80 20.27 2.08
CA ALA A 357 1.43 20.30 0.76
C ALA A 357 2.59 21.32 0.64
N GLY A 358 2.90 22.08 1.70
CA GLY A 358 3.95 23.09 1.71
C GLY A 358 3.52 24.39 1.02
N LYS A 359 2.23 24.67 0.94
CA LYS A 359 1.67 25.92 0.43
C LYS A 359 1.23 26.79 1.59
N PRO A 360 1.87 27.92 1.84
CA PRO A 360 1.43 28.86 2.88
C PRO A 360 0.04 29.41 2.52
N VAL A 361 -0.82 29.52 3.53
CA VAL A 361 -2.20 29.97 3.35
C VAL A 361 -2.49 31.05 4.40
N ILE A 362 -2.78 32.25 3.95
CA ILE A 362 -3.18 33.35 4.81
C ILE A 362 -4.69 33.30 5.03
N ALA A 363 -5.46 33.20 3.97
CA ALA A 363 -6.92 33.11 3.98
C ALA A 363 -7.43 32.12 2.90
N ILE A 364 -8.62 31.59 3.10
CA ILE A 364 -9.39 30.88 2.08
C ILE A 364 -10.74 31.61 1.99
N GLU A 365 -10.91 32.36 0.94
CA GLU A 365 -12.14 33.12 0.68
C GLU A 365 -13.10 32.39 -0.22
N ASP A 366 -12.55 31.71 -1.22
CA ASP A 366 -13.30 30.92 -2.20
C ASP A 366 -13.22 29.42 -1.86
N MET A 367 -14.40 28.76 -1.81
CA MET A 367 -14.53 27.32 -1.62
C MET A 367 -15.37 26.70 -2.74
N THR A 368 -15.14 27.16 -3.98
CA THR A 368 -15.73 26.53 -5.17
C THR A 368 -15.18 25.12 -5.37
N ALA A 369 -15.93 24.29 -6.08
CA ALA A 369 -15.51 22.93 -6.42
C ALA A 369 -14.16 22.92 -7.17
N SER A 370 -13.93 23.90 -8.03
CA SER A 370 -12.68 24.05 -8.77
C SER A 370 -11.49 24.33 -7.86
N PHE A 371 -11.64 25.22 -6.87
CA PHE A 371 -10.61 25.49 -5.88
C PHE A 371 -10.35 24.26 -4.99
N ILE A 372 -11.41 23.62 -4.47
CA ILE A 372 -11.29 22.41 -3.64
C ILE A 372 -10.57 21.31 -4.40
N ARG A 373 -10.93 21.10 -5.67
CA ARG A 373 -10.25 20.13 -6.55
C ARG A 373 -8.76 20.43 -6.68
N LYS A 374 -8.39 21.70 -6.93
CA LYS A 374 -6.99 22.15 -7.01
C LYS A 374 -6.21 21.86 -5.72
N VAL A 375 -6.85 21.98 -4.56
CA VAL A 375 -6.24 21.62 -3.27
C VAL A 375 -5.95 20.13 -3.21
N PHE A 376 -6.91 19.26 -3.58
CA PHE A 376 -6.68 17.81 -3.67
C PHE A 376 -5.55 17.47 -4.64
N GLU A 377 -5.57 18.01 -5.84
CA GLU A 377 -4.53 17.80 -6.86
C GLU A 377 -3.14 18.20 -6.34
N THR A 378 -3.05 19.29 -5.61
CA THR A 378 -1.79 19.76 -5.02
C THR A 378 -1.24 18.78 -3.98
N VAL A 379 -2.09 18.31 -3.08
CA VAL A 379 -1.71 17.34 -2.04
C VAL A 379 -1.32 16.01 -2.65
N ILE A 380 -2.15 15.48 -3.53
CA ILE A 380 -1.96 14.20 -4.19
C ILE A 380 -0.67 14.25 -5.03
N GLY A 381 -0.48 15.32 -5.83
CA GLY A 381 0.72 15.50 -6.64
C GLY A 381 2.00 15.52 -5.83
N LYS A 382 2.00 16.16 -4.65
CA LYS A 382 3.15 16.13 -3.75
C LYS A 382 3.42 14.72 -3.21
N LEU A 383 2.39 14.05 -2.69
CA LEU A 383 2.52 12.70 -2.13
C LEU A 383 3.05 11.71 -3.17
N TYR A 384 2.44 11.69 -4.35
CA TYR A 384 2.86 10.76 -5.42
C TYR A 384 4.26 11.03 -5.91
N ARG A 385 4.66 12.30 -6.03
CA ARG A 385 6.04 12.65 -6.42
C ARG A 385 7.05 12.12 -5.43
N VAL A 386 6.84 12.31 -4.13
CA VAL A 386 7.76 11.89 -3.09
C VAL A 386 7.78 10.35 -2.97
N ALA A 387 6.61 9.70 -3.03
CA ALA A 387 6.53 8.25 -3.03
C ALA A 387 7.23 7.63 -4.25
N LYS A 388 7.08 8.23 -5.44
CA LYS A 388 7.80 7.80 -6.65
C LYS A 388 9.31 7.91 -6.47
N GLN A 389 9.80 9.01 -5.93
CA GLN A 389 11.22 9.18 -5.63
C GLN A 389 11.72 8.10 -4.66
N ALA A 390 10.94 7.79 -3.62
CA ALA A 390 11.29 6.77 -2.65
C ALA A 390 11.38 5.38 -3.28
N ILE A 391 10.42 5.01 -4.14
CA ILE A 391 10.43 3.71 -4.84
C ILE A 391 11.60 3.61 -5.82
N LEU A 392 11.90 4.67 -6.55
CA LEU A 392 13.03 4.69 -7.49
C LEU A 392 14.40 4.65 -6.79
N ALA A 393 14.47 5.09 -5.54
CA ALA A 393 15.66 5.05 -4.71
C ALA A 393 15.93 3.67 -4.08
N VAL A 394 14.98 2.73 -4.14
CA VAL A 394 15.17 1.33 -3.68
C VAL A 394 16.10 0.62 -4.67
N ARG A 395 17.36 0.50 -4.30
CA ARG A 395 18.39 -0.25 -5.03
C ARG A 395 18.78 -1.50 -4.28
#